data_c9237bcf4ecdd64fd380375b15829422
#
_entry.id   c9237bcf4ecdd64fd380375b15829422
#
_cell.length_a   1.000
_cell.length_b   1.000
_cell.length_c   1.000
_cell.angle_alpha   90.00
_cell.angle_beta   90.00
_cell.angle_gamma   90.00
#
_symmetry.space_group_name_H-M   'P 1'
#
loop_
_entity.id
_entity.type
_entity.pdbx_description
1 polymer ?
#
loop_
_entity_poly.entity_id
_entity_poly.type
_entity_poly.pdbx_seq_one_letter_code
_entity_poly.pdbx_strand_id
1 'polypeptide(L)'
;RYIEDKHPTYPEAYPTEAYPHPLAVEINGGSSMLFTGEKSFTSFQAGNPSNFQEIINEFDNEYPSDNKGNKLKYLQLIAKQSMVYSKIVKEKYENGKNTVSYGNSNLERQLEIVSQLINGGLKSRVYLVDFGGFDTHDTQVDSSDRTKGQHAALLQELNDAVTTFIKNLDASGLSDNVLAMTFSEFGRTIVSNGSNGTDHGTAAPLFIFGNKVDPTILGNNPYIPSNISWQDNLAVEFDFRQVYSSLINQWMGGGPTTSKDILFKDFDELQIVSKEYVDSDNDGVADINDNCPDTPEGSVVDLNGCVLFTLAANNYSVKTVSASCIGSNNGKIEVSAQDTSYTYQVNISGVDTTYSLSADNNHSLVIEDLEVGAYTINFTIDSQEGYIQSFETSITEPAPLQGKAQVDYFSKTAKLKLS
;
A
#
# COMPACT_ATOMS: atom_id res chain seq x y z
N ARG A 1 1.48 -15.19 7.02
CA ARG A 1 2.69 -15.64 7.73
C ARG A 1 3.96 -14.95 7.23
N TYR A 2 4.32 -15.05 5.93
CA TYR A 2 5.52 -14.38 5.39
C TYR A 2 5.57 -12.89 5.77
N ILE A 3 4.47 -12.16 5.57
CA ILE A 3 4.39 -10.74 5.96
C ILE A 3 4.57 -10.56 7.48
N GLU A 4 3.96 -11.40 8.33
CA GLU A 4 4.13 -11.32 9.78
C GLU A 4 5.57 -11.60 10.22
N ASP A 5 6.23 -12.58 9.60
CA ASP A 5 7.62 -12.92 9.93
C ASP A 5 8.58 -11.75 9.60
N LYS A 6 8.33 -11.05 8.50
CA LYS A 6 9.07 -9.83 8.12
C LYS A 6 8.66 -8.59 8.93
N HIS A 7 7.47 -8.57 9.53
CA HIS A 7 6.91 -7.45 10.28
C HIS A 7 6.45 -7.86 11.70
N PRO A 8 7.35 -8.32 12.58
CA PRO A 8 7.00 -8.96 13.86
C PRO A 8 6.30 -8.01 14.86
N THR A 9 6.42 -6.70 14.67
CA THR A 9 5.76 -5.68 15.49
C THR A 9 4.44 -5.19 14.92
N TYR A 10 3.97 -5.79 13.82
CA TYR A 10 2.64 -5.50 13.26
C TYR A 10 1.55 -6.16 14.13
N PRO A 11 0.43 -5.52 14.43
CA PRO A 11 0.02 -4.17 13.99
C PRO A 11 0.42 -3.05 14.95
N GLU A 12 0.93 -3.32 16.14
CA GLU A 12 1.08 -2.36 17.26
C GLU A 12 1.97 -1.18 16.91
N ALA A 13 3.03 -1.40 16.15
CA ALA A 13 3.98 -0.34 15.78
C ALA A 13 3.66 0.33 14.43
N TYR A 14 2.58 -0.07 13.76
CA TYR A 14 2.29 0.37 12.38
C TYR A 14 1.21 1.43 12.30
N PRO A 15 1.28 2.38 11.30
CA PRO A 15 2.36 2.53 10.34
C PRO A 15 3.67 2.99 10.96
N THR A 16 4.80 2.61 10.35
CA THR A 16 6.14 3.12 10.69
C THR A 16 6.63 4.05 9.59
N GLU A 17 7.73 4.76 9.85
CA GLU A 17 8.38 5.59 8.82
C GLU A 17 8.84 4.77 7.61
N ALA A 18 9.47 3.62 7.86
CA ALA A 18 9.89 2.70 6.80
C ALA A 18 8.71 2.05 6.06
N TYR A 19 7.59 1.84 6.76
CA TYR A 19 6.38 1.22 6.22
C TYR A 19 5.15 2.08 6.50
N PRO A 20 5.05 3.25 5.87
CA PRO A 20 3.93 4.17 6.10
C PRO A 20 2.62 3.68 5.45
N HIS A 21 2.69 2.77 4.50
CA HIS A 21 1.56 2.25 3.73
C HIS A 21 1.07 0.89 4.28
N PRO A 22 -0.18 0.47 3.98
CA PRO A 22 -0.64 -0.87 4.31
C PRO A 22 0.28 -1.94 3.72
N LEU A 23 0.56 -3.02 4.47
CA LEU A 23 1.39 -4.12 3.98
C LEU A 23 0.75 -4.87 2.81
N ALA A 24 -0.56 -5.04 2.86
CA ALA A 24 -1.36 -5.61 1.79
C ALA A 24 -2.69 -4.86 1.64
N VAL A 25 -3.26 -4.89 0.43
CA VAL A 25 -4.54 -4.23 0.10
C VAL A 25 -5.48 -5.21 -0.59
N GLU A 26 -6.71 -5.27 -0.12
CA GLU A 26 -7.79 -6.01 -0.77
C GLU A 26 -8.80 -5.03 -1.39
N ILE A 27 -9.12 -5.22 -2.66
CA ILE A 27 -10.03 -4.33 -3.39
C ILE A 27 -11.47 -4.84 -3.38
N ASN A 28 -11.68 -6.12 -3.14
CA ASN A 28 -13.02 -6.70 -3.02
C ASN A 28 -13.74 -6.24 -1.74
N GLY A 29 -15.05 -6.37 -1.71
CA GLY A 29 -15.88 -5.91 -0.57
C GLY A 29 -15.89 -6.81 0.67
N GLY A 30 -14.99 -7.80 0.79
CA GLY A 30 -14.93 -8.75 1.90
C GLY A 30 -13.50 -9.04 2.35
N SER A 31 -13.28 -9.30 3.65
CA SER A 31 -11.96 -9.71 4.14
C SER A 31 -11.67 -11.17 3.78
N SER A 32 -10.56 -11.38 3.09
CA SER A 32 -10.07 -12.72 2.76
C SER A 32 -9.31 -13.34 3.94
N MET A 33 -9.55 -14.62 4.19
CA MET A 33 -8.76 -15.39 5.15
C MET A 33 -7.28 -15.53 4.75
N LEU A 34 -6.92 -15.24 3.50
CA LEU A 34 -5.54 -15.28 3.01
C LEU A 34 -4.60 -14.34 3.78
N PHE A 35 -5.13 -13.24 4.29
CA PHE A 35 -4.36 -12.28 5.09
C PHE A 35 -4.54 -12.45 6.60
N THR A 36 -5.15 -13.54 7.03
CA THR A 36 -5.23 -13.90 8.45
C THR A 36 -3.91 -14.52 8.88
N GLY A 37 -3.17 -13.78 9.69
CA GLY A 37 -1.95 -14.27 10.32
C GLY A 37 -2.23 -14.98 11.65
N GLU A 38 -1.17 -15.35 12.34
CA GLU A 38 -1.27 -15.92 13.70
C GLU A 38 -1.71 -14.88 14.73
N LYS A 39 -1.34 -13.62 14.51
CA LYS A 39 -1.55 -12.51 15.46
C LYS A 39 -2.60 -11.52 14.98
N SER A 40 -2.69 -11.28 13.69
CA SER A 40 -3.52 -10.19 13.15
C SER A 40 -3.89 -10.41 11.69
N PHE A 41 -4.80 -9.57 11.18
CA PHE A 41 -5.00 -9.36 9.75
C PHE A 41 -3.90 -8.43 9.23
N THR A 42 -3.26 -8.79 8.11
CA THR A 42 -2.18 -8.02 7.51
C THR A 42 -2.60 -7.18 6.31
N SER A 43 -3.88 -7.26 5.91
CA SER A 43 -4.43 -6.49 4.80
C SER A 43 -5.29 -5.31 5.24
N PHE A 44 -5.38 -4.32 4.36
CA PHE A 44 -6.31 -3.22 4.43
C PHE A 44 -7.38 -3.36 3.35
N GLN A 45 -8.65 -3.26 3.75
CA GLN A 45 -9.79 -3.32 2.83
C GLN A 45 -9.99 -1.96 2.15
N ALA A 46 -9.64 -1.87 0.87
CA ALA A 46 -9.71 -0.59 0.17
C ALA A 46 -11.07 -0.36 -0.52
N GLY A 47 -11.74 -1.39 -0.99
CA GLY A 47 -12.99 -1.24 -1.73
C GLY A 47 -12.86 -0.18 -2.83
N ASN A 48 -13.71 0.85 -2.81
CA ASN A 48 -13.55 2.05 -3.64
C ASN A 48 -12.98 3.20 -2.79
N PRO A 49 -11.69 3.56 -2.93
CA PRO A 49 -11.05 4.57 -2.10
C PRO A 49 -11.66 5.98 -2.21
N SER A 50 -12.34 6.29 -3.33
CA SER A 50 -13.02 7.60 -3.48
C SER A 50 -14.15 7.81 -2.47
N ASN A 51 -14.70 6.74 -1.90
CA ASN A 51 -15.79 6.79 -0.93
C ASN A 51 -15.31 6.89 0.52
N PHE A 52 -14.00 6.89 0.78
CA PHE A 52 -13.49 7.01 2.13
C PHE A 52 -13.81 8.37 2.73
N GLN A 53 -14.52 8.35 3.86
CA GLN A 53 -14.84 9.54 4.65
C GLN A 53 -13.84 9.66 5.81
N GLU A 54 -13.47 10.89 6.15
CA GLU A 54 -12.70 11.14 7.35
C GLU A 54 -13.59 10.87 8.58
N ILE A 55 -13.24 9.85 9.35
CA ILE A 55 -13.87 9.60 10.64
C ILE A 55 -13.03 10.35 11.69
N ILE A 56 -13.50 11.51 12.12
CA ILE A 56 -12.83 12.36 13.10
C ILE A 56 -13.33 11.98 14.51
N ASN A 57 -12.98 10.81 15.00
CA ASN A 57 -13.23 10.46 16.39
C ASN A 57 -11.97 9.84 16.99
N GLU A 58 -11.35 10.57 17.91
CA GLU A 58 -10.29 10.03 18.76
C GLU A 58 -10.91 9.09 19.79
N PHE A 59 -10.56 7.82 19.71
CA PHE A 59 -10.96 6.80 20.68
C PHE A 59 -9.81 6.56 21.64
N ASP A 60 -9.70 7.36 22.69
CA ASP A 60 -8.80 7.10 23.82
C ASP A 60 -9.63 6.65 25.03
N ASN A 61 -10.03 5.39 25.00
CA ASN A 61 -10.73 4.79 26.12
C ASN A 61 -9.78 3.93 26.96
N GLU A 62 -9.86 4.05 28.27
CA GLU A 62 -9.23 3.09 29.18
C GLU A 62 -10.10 1.83 29.27
N TYR A 63 -9.47 0.67 29.09
CA TYR A 63 -10.14 -0.62 29.16
C TYR A 63 -9.60 -1.45 30.33
N PRO A 64 -10.42 -2.35 30.92
CA PRO A 64 -9.98 -3.27 31.96
C PRO A 64 -8.77 -4.10 31.54
N SER A 65 -7.93 -4.49 32.51
CA SER A 65 -6.76 -5.36 32.28
C SER A 65 -7.14 -6.85 32.30
N ASP A 66 -8.19 -7.21 31.60
CA ASP A 66 -8.66 -8.58 31.44
C ASP A 66 -8.77 -8.98 29.95
N ASN A 67 -9.16 -10.20 29.66
CA ASN A 67 -9.31 -10.70 28.29
C ASN A 67 -10.29 -9.87 27.45
N LYS A 68 -11.33 -9.30 28.06
CA LYS A 68 -12.31 -8.46 27.37
C LYS A 68 -11.69 -7.10 27.05
N GLY A 69 -11.01 -6.49 28.00
CA GLY A 69 -10.31 -5.22 27.82
C GLY A 69 -9.19 -5.35 26.78
N ASN A 70 -8.45 -6.47 26.76
CA ASN A 70 -7.42 -6.72 25.75
C ASN A 70 -8.01 -6.81 24.33
N LYS A 71 -9.16 -7.49 24.16
CA LYS A 71 -9.86 -7.53 22.86
C LYS A 71 -10.35 -6.15 22.43
N LEU A 72 -10.86 -5.34 23.34
CA LEU A 72 -11.30 -3.97 23.05
C LEU A 72 -10.14 -3.06 22.67
N LYS A 73 -8.99 -3.17 23.34
CA LYS A 73 -7.76 -2.46 22.98
C LYS A 73 -7.29 -2.83 21.58
N TYR A 74 -7.32 -4.13 21.24
CA TYR A 74 -6.98 -4.58 19.91
C TYR A 74 -7.92 -4.02 18.82
N LEU A 75 -9.24 -4.04 19.07
CA LEU A 75 -10.22 -3.44 18.15
C LEU A 75 -10.00 -1.93 17.97
N GLN A 76 -9.67 -1.22 19.04
CA GLN A 76 -9.33 0.20 18.98
C GLN A 76 -8.06 0.44 18.16
N LEU A 77 -7.04 -0.38 18.35
CA LEU A 77 -5.79 -0.31 17.58
C LEU A 77 -6.06 -0.47 16.07
N ILE A 78 -6.81 -1.52 15.70
CA ILE A 78 -7.17 -1.77 14.30
C ILE A 78 -8.03 -0.64 13.72
N ALA A 79 -8.96 -0.08 14.50
CA ALA A 79 -9.76 1.06 14.06
C ALA A 79 -8.90 2.31 13.81
N LYS A 80 -7.99 2.65 14.72
CA LYS A 80 -7.03 3.77 14.54
C LYS A 80 -6.15 3.56 13.31
N GLN A 81 -5.59 2.37 13.16
CA GLN A 81 -4.76 2.01 12.01
C GLN A 81 -5.53 2.10 10.68
N SER A 82 -6.78 1.61 10.67
CA SER A 82 -7.65 1.71 9.50
C SER A 82 -7.96 3.15 9.11
N MET A 83 -8.12 4.05 10.08
CA MET A 83 -8.31 5.48 9.81
C MET A 83 -7.09 6.10 9.14
N VAL A 84 -5.89 5.81 9.65
CA VAL A 84 -4.64 6.30 9.06
C VAL A 84 -4.46 5.76 7.64
N TYR A 85 -4.64 4.46 7.45
CA TYR A 85 -4.50 3.85 6.13
C TYR A 85 -5.57 4.32 5.14
N SER A 86 -6.82 4.58 5.59
CA SER A 86 -7.86 5.14 4.74
C SER A 86 -7.45 6.49 4.14
N LYS A 87 -6.85 7.37 4.96
CA LYS A 87 -6.35 8.68 4.51
C LYS A 87 -5.24 8.50 3.48
N ILE A 88 -4.25 7.65 3.78
CA ILE A 88 -3.11 7.40 2.90
C ILE A 88 -3.57 6.80 1.56
N VAL A 89 -4.39 5.75 1.61
CA VAL A 89 -4.89 5.08 0.41
C VAL A 89 -5.73 6.02 -0.45
N LYS A 90 -6.58 6.85 0.18
CA LYS A 90 -7.35 7.88 -0.53
C LYS A 90 -6.45 8.89 -1.22
N GLU A 91 -5.47 9.44 -0.51
CA GLU A 91 -4.49 10.39 -1.05
C GLU A 91 -3.76 9.79 -2.26
N LYS A 92 -3.25 8.55 -2.13
CA LYS A 92 -2.55 7.87 -3.23
C LYS A 92 -3.48 7.57 -4.40
N TYR A 93 -4.73 7.21 -4.15
CA TYR A 93 -5.73 7.03 -5.18
C TYR A 93 -6.02 8.35 -5.93
N GLU A 94 -6.20 9.46 -5.22
CA GLU A 94 -6.46 10.77 -5.82
C GLU A 94 -5.26 11.33 -6.61
N ASN A 95 -4.05 11.02 -6.18
CA ASN A 95 -2.80 11.40 -6.86
C ASN A 95 -2.50 10.54 -8.10
N GLY A 96 -2.97 9.29 -8.10
CA GLY A 96 -2.76 8.35 -9.20
C GLY A 96 -3.58 8.70 -10.43
N LYS A 97 -3.02 8.45 -11.61
CA LYS A 97 -3.71 8.65 -12.89
C LYS A 97 -3.50 7.45 -13.79
N ASN A 98 -4.58 6.84 -14.20
CA ASN A 98 -4.55 5.85 -15.26
C ASN A 98 -4.52 6.54 -16.62
N THR A 99 -3.64 6.08 -17.51
CA THR A 99 -3.47 6.61 -18.86
C THR A 99 -4.22 5.79 -19.91
N VAL A 100 -4.65 4.58 -19.53
CA VAL A 100 -5.42 3.65 -20.35
C VAL A 100 -6.82 3.52 -19.76
N SER A 101 -7.85 3.49 -20.62
CA SER A 101 -9.23 3.29 -20.18
C SER A 101 -9.50 1.80 -19.94
N TYR A 102 -10.05 1.48 -18.80
CA TYR A 102 -10.53 0.15 -18.45
C TYR A 102 -11.98 -0.06 -18.94
N GLY A 103 -12.36 -1.30 -19.10
CA GLY A 103 -13.77 -1.67 -19.36
C GLY A 103 -14.63 -1.58 -18.09
N ASN A 104 -15.78 -2.26 -18.12
CA ASN A 104 -16.78 -2.17 -17.06
C ASN A 104 -17.00 -3.46 -16.27
N SER A 105 -16.20 -4.50 -16.52
CA SER A 105 -16.30 -5.74 -15.75
C SER A 105 -15.86 -5.52 -14.30
N ASN A 106 -16.20 -6.45 -13.40
CA ASN A 106 -15.81 -6.34 -12.01
C ASN A 106 -14.29 -6.43 -11.83
N LEU A 107 -13.64 -7.31 -12.57
CA LEU A 107 -12.18 -7.48 -12.54
C LEU A 107 -11.47 -6.23 -13.06
N GLU A 108 -11.92 -5.68 -14.20
CA GLU A 108 -11.33 -4.46 -14.76
C GLU A 108 -11.41 -3.28 -13.80
N ARG A 109 -12.55 -3.08 -13.14
CA ARG A 109 -12.69 -2.01 -12.12
C ARG A 109 -11.76 -2.20 -10.92
N GLN A 110 -11.56 -3.43 -10.46
CA GLN A 110 -10.63 -3.72 -9.39
C GLN A 110 -9.18 -3.44 -9.80
N LEU A 111 -8.78 -3.90 -10.99
CA LEU A 111 -7.44 -3.65 -11.53
C LEU A 111 -7.21 -2.17 -11.88
N GLU A 112 -8.24 -1.43 -12.29
CA GLU A 112 -8.20 0.02 -12.44
C GLU A 112 -7.84 0.72 -11.12
N ILE A 113 -8.48 0.31 -10.02
CA ILE A 113 -8.17 0.84 -8.68
C ILE A 113 -6.74 0.48 -8.27
N VAL A 114 -6.31 -0.78 -8.46
CA VAL A 114 -4.93 -1.21 -8.13
C VAL A 114 -3.91 -0.39 -8.90
N SER A 115 -4.07 -0.26 -10.22
CA SER A 115 -3.12 0.51 -11.02
C SER A 115 -3.11 2.00 -10.66
N GLN A 116 -4.25 2.57 -10.30
CA GLN A 116 -4.33 3.95 -9.84
C GLN A 116 -3.62 4.15 -8.50
N LEU A 117 -3.75 3.22 -7.57
CA LEU A 117 -3.03 3.23 -6.29
C LEU A 117 -1.51 3.13 -6.50
N ILE A 118 -1.06 2.23 -7.37
CA ILE A 118 0.36 2.06 -7.71
C ILE A 118 0.89 3.34 -8.38
N ASN A 119 0.19 3.87 -9.37
CA ASN A 119 0.55 5.12 -10.06
C ASN A 119 0.58 6.34 -9.12
N GLY A 120 -0.22 6.33 -8.06
CA GLY A 120 -0.22 7.35 -7.01
C GLY A 120 0.87 7.16 -5.95
N GLY A 121 1.72 6.14 -6.11
CA GLY A 121 2.85 5.88 -5.22
C GLY A 121 2.48 5.14 -3.94
N LEU A 122 1.40 4.32 -3.94
CA LEU A 122 1.15 3.40 -2.84
C LEU A 122 2.17 2.25 -2.91
N LYS A 123 2.94 2.06 -1.84
CA LYS A 123 4.02 1.07 -1.74
C LYS A 123 3.59 -0.24 -1.06
N SER A 124 2.30 -0.57 -1.08
CA SER A 124 1.83 -1.88 -0.60
C SER A 124 2.39 -2.99 -1.48
N ARG A 125 2.91 -4.05 -0.84
CA ARG A 125 3.59 -5.13 -1.57
C ARG A 125 2.66 -6.16 -2.17
N VAL A 126 1.45 -6.32 -1.63
CA VAL A 126 0.48 -7.32 -2.07
C VAL A 126 -0.88 -6.68 -2.28
N TYR A 127 -1.47 -6.94 -3.43
CA TYR A 127 -2.83 -6.55 -3.78
C TYR A 127 -3.64 -7.81 -4.09
N LEU A 128 -4.84 -7.90 -3.56
CA LEU A 128 -5.78 -8.97 -3.85
C LEU A 128 -7.00 -8.40 -4.57
N VAL A 129 -7.32 -9.01 -5.71
CA VAL A 129 -8.55 -8.80 -6.48
C VAL A 129 -9.31 -10.10 -6.61
N ASP A 130 -10.62 -10.02 -6.74
CA ASP A 130 -11.52 -11.18 -6.81
C ASP A 130 -12.13 -11.32 -8.20
N PHE A 131 -12.09 -12.53 -8.72
CA PHE A 131 -12.66 -12.86 -10.01
C PHE A 131 -13.39 -14.20 -9.95
N GLY A 132 -14.70 -14.14 -9.76
CA GLY A 132 -15.56 -15.32 -9.66
C GLY A 132 -16.11 -15.82 -10.99
N GLY A 133 -16.96 -16.83 -10.90
CA GLY A 133 -17.72 -17.37 -12.04
C GLY A 133 -17.15 -18.65 -12.67
N PHE A 134 -15.98 -19.13 -12.23
CA PHE A 134 -15.35 -20.33 -12.76
C PHE A 134 -15.96 -21.65 -12.25
N ASP A 135 -16.90 -21.58 -11.34
CA ASP A 135 -17.64 -22.77 -10.88
C ASP A 135 -18.76 -23.15 -11.86
N THR A 136 -18.37 -23.55 -13.03
CA THR A 136 -19.22 -23.78 -14.20
C THR A 136 -19.76 -25.22 -14.25
N HIS A 137 -20.67 -25.56 -13.33
CA HIS A 137 -21.35 -26.85 -13.33
C HIS A 137 -22.34 -27.03 -14.49
N ASP A 138 -22.79 -25.94 -15.09
CA ASP A 138 -23.60 -25.92 -16.31
C ASP A 138 -23.11 -24.80 -17.24
N THR A 139 -23.56 -24.84 -18.50
CA THR A 139 -23.27 -23.77 -19.47
C THR A 139 -21.80 -23.35 -19.61
N GLN A 140 -20.86 -24.16 -19.10
CA GLN A 140 -19.42 -23.94 -19.27
C GLN A 140 -19.06 -23.76 -20.73
N VAL A 141 -19.66 -24.57 -21.58
CA VAL A 141 -19.53 -24.48 -23.04
C VAL A 141 -20.90 -24.37 -23.71
N ASP A 142 -20.95 -23.75 -24.88
CA ASP A 142 -22.14 -23.75 -25.71
C ASP A 142 -22.37 -25.16 -26.34
N SER A 143 -23.61 -25.62 -26.38
CA SER A 143 -23.96 -26.94 -26.90
C SER A 143 -23.68 -27.11 -28.38
N SER A 144 -23.71 -26.02 -29.14
CA SER A 144 -23.49 -26.00 -30.59
C SER A 144 -22.05 -25.67 -30.97
N ASP A 145 -21.32 -24.95 -30.11
CA ASP A 145 -19.94 -24.51 -30.34
C ASP A 145 -19.16 -24.54 -29.02
N ARG A 146 -18.41 -25.58 -28.79
CA ARG A 146 -17.64 -25.81 -27.55
C ARG A 146 -16.47 -24.85 -27.35
N THR A 147 -16.15 -24.01 -28.32
CA THR A 147 -15.18 -22.93 -28.19
C THR A 147 -15.80 -21.67 -27.54
N LYS A 148 -17.10 -21.68 -27.36
CA LYS A 148 -17.90 -20.62 -26.74
C LYS A 148 -18.54 -21.09 -25.43
N GLY A 149 -19.07 -20.17 -24.68
CA GLY A 149 -19.75 -20.41 -23.40
C GLY A 149 -19.17 -19.58 -22.27
N GLN A 150 -19.63 -19.85 -21.07
CA GLN A 150 -19.28 -19.06 -19.90
C GLN A 150 -17.77 -19.08 -19.63
N HIS A 151 -17.11 -20.24 -19.75
CA HIS A 151 -15.68 -20.35 -19.48
C HIS A 151 -14.83 -19.55 -20.48
N ALA A 152 -15.18 -19.60 -21.76
CA ALA A 152 -14.50 -18.80 -22.78
C ALA A 152 -14.67 -17.27 -22.53
N ALA A 153 -15.86 -16.85 -22.12
CA ALA A 153 -16.13 -15.46 -21.77
C ALA A 153 -15.31 -14.99 -20.55
N LEU A 154 -15.21 -15.82 -19.51
CA LEU A 154 -14.38 -15.54 -18.34
C LEU A 154 -12.89 -15.43 -18.70
N LEU A 155 -12.37 -16.33 -19.53
CA LEU A 155 -10.97 -16.25 -19.96
C LEU A 155 -10.72 -15.02 -20.83
N GLN A 156 -11.68 -14.61 -21.66
CA GLN A 156 -11.59 -13.36 -22.42
C GLN A 156 -11.57 -12.14 -21.49
N GLU A 157 -12.45 -12.10 -20.48
CA GLU A 157 -12.48 -11.03 -19.49
C GLU A 157 -11.15 -10.95 -18.72
N LEU A 158 -10.60 -12.08 -18.29
CA LEU A 158 -9.29 -12.14 -17.64
C LEU A 158 -8.20 -11.56 -18.55
N ASN A 159 -8.17 -12.00 -19.82
CA ASN A 159 -7.19 -11.52 -20.81
C ASN A 159 -7.28 -10.00 -21.01
N ASP A 160 -8.49 -9.48 -21.21
CA ASP A 160 -8.70 -8.05 -21.47
C ASP A 160 -8.34 -7.19 -20.27
N ALA A 161 -8.75 -7.61 -19.07
CA ALA A 161 -8.48 -6.91 -17.82
C ALA A 161 -6.98 -6.87 -17.50
N VAL A 162 -6.28 -8.01 -17.57
CA VAL A 162 -4.84 -8.09 -17.29
C VAL A 162 -4.04 -7.37 -18.37
N THR A 163 -4.41 -7.50 -19.65
CA THR A 163 -3.74 -6.78 -20.74
C THR A 163 -3.84 -5.27 -20.55
N THR A 164 -5.01 -4.77 -20.16
CA THR A 164 -5.23 -3.33 -19.91
C THR A 164 -4.41 -2.87 -18.70
N PHE A 165 -4.37 -3.68 -17.65
CA PHE A 165 -3.60 -3.41 -16.43
C PHE A 165 -2.11 -3.29 -16.73
N ILE A 166 -1.51 -4.27 -17.40
CA ILE A 166 -0.07 -4.23 -17.76
C ILE A 166 0.23 -3.03 -18.67
N LYS A 167 -0.59 -2.77 -19.71
CA LYS A 167 -0.41 -1.60 -20.58
C LYS A 167 -0.43 -0.28 -19.82
N ASN A 168 -1.28 -0.16 -18.80
CA ASN A 168 -1.35 1.06 -17.99
C ASN A 168 -0.10 1.24 -17.13
N LEU A 169 0.41 0.15 -16.57
CA LEU A 169 1.67 0.16 -15.80
C LEU A 169 2.89 0.43 -16.72
N ASP A 170 2.93 -0.14 -17.91
CA ASP A 170 3.97 0.15 -18.93
C ASP A 170 4.01 1.64 -19.27
N ALA A 171 2.85 2.22 -19.52
CA ALA A 171 2.75 3.65 -19.83
C ALA A 171 3.23 4.56 -18.68
N SER A 172 3.26 4.04 -17.46
CA SER A 172 3.76 4.74 -16.27
C SER A 172 5.21 4.35 -15.90
N GLY A 173 5.82 3.40 -16.62
CA GLY A 173 7.16 2.88 -16.32
C GLY A 173 7.24 2.03 -15.05
N LEU A 174 6.12 1.44 -14.61
CA LEU A 174 6.02 0.70 -13.35
C LEU A 174 5.78 -0.82 -13.54
N SER A 175 5.63 -1.28 -14.77
CA SER A 175 5.31 -2.70 -15.06
C SER A 175 6.40 -3.68 -14.64
N ASP A 176 7.65 -3.25 -14.62
CA ASP A 176 8.77 -4.08 -14.17
C ASP A 176 8.74 -4.38 -12.67
N ASN A 177 8.01 -3.59 -11.90
CA ASN A 177 7.84 -3.73 -10.46
C ASN A 177 6.57 -4.47 -10.06
N VAL A 178 5.83 -5.03 -11.03
CA VAL A 178 4.54 -5.67 -10.75
C VAL A 178 4.51 -7.06 -11.39
N LEU A 179 4.19 -8.04 -10.54
CA LEU A 179 3.90 -9.41 -10.95
C LEU A 179 2.49 -9.75 -10.46
N ALA A 180 1.67 -10.31 -11.33
CA ALA A 180 0.34 -10.80 -11.01
C ALA A 180 0.25 -12.30 -11.19
N MET A 181 -0.55 -12.95 -10.34
CA MET A 181 -0.73 -14.40 -10.36
C MET A 181 -2.21 -14.74 -10.15
N THR A 182 -2.72 -15.72 -10.91
CA THR A 182 -4.01 -16.34 -10.60
C THR A 182 -3.84 -17.47 -9.61
N PHE A 183 -4.85 -17.72 -8.79
CA PHE A 183 -4.97 -18.95 -8.00
C PHE A 183 -6.45 -19.31 -7.83
N SER A 184 -6.74 -20.59 -7.58
CA SER A 184 -8.09 -21.10 -7.39
C SER A 184 -8.08 -22.21 -6.35
N GLU A 185 -9.21 -22.41 -5.66
CA GLU A 185 -9.36 -23.43 -4.66
C GLU A 185 -9.57 -24.84 -5.24
N PHE A 186 -10.01 -24.96 -6.49
CA PHE A 186 -10.21 -26.24 -7.16
C PHE A 186 -9.91 -26.17 -8.68
N GLY A 187 -9.66 -27.32 -9.27
CA GLY A 187 -9.67 -27.52 -10.71
C GLY A 187 -11.00 -28.08 -11.20
N ARG A 188 -11.02 -28.62 -12.41
CA ARG A 188 -12.23 -29.22 -13.02
C ARG A 188 -11.97 -30.69 -13.39
N THR A 189 -13.02 -31.52 -13.31
CA THR A 189 -12.96 -32.91 -13.79
C THR A 189 -12.70 -32.99 -15.28
N ILE A 190 -12.11 -34.12 -15.73
CA ILE A 190 -11.81 -34.35 -17.17
C ILE A 190 -13.10 -34.49 -17.95
N VAL A 191 -14.06 -35.26 -17.41
CA VAL A 191 -15.31 -35.58 -18.08
C VAL A 191 -16.35 -34.50 -17.84
N SER A 192 -17.02 -34.08 -18.91
CA SER A 192 -18.18 -33.21 -18.82
C SER A 192 -19.34 -33.93 -18.08
N ASN A 193 -20.04 -33.18 -17.23
CA ASN A 193 -21.31 -33.61 -16.68
C ASN A 193 -22.46 -33.49 -17.69
N GLY A 194 -23.70 -33.86 -17.32
CA GLY A 194 -24.85 -33.83 -18.22
C GLY A 194 -25.37 -32.44 -18.60
N SER A 195 -24.80 -31.34 -18.07
CA SER A 195 -25.30 -29.96 -18.18
C SER A 195 -24.39 -29.06 -19.01
N ASN A 196 -23.54 -29.61 -19.87
CA ASN A 196 -22.48 -28.87 -20.60
C ASN A 196 -21.49 -28.15 -19.71
N GLY A 197 -21.27 -28.69 -18.50
CA GLY A 197 -20.31 -28.22 -17.51
C GLY A 197 -19.37 -29.33 -17.07
N THR A 198 -18.62 -29.09 -16.03
CA THR A 198 -17.76 -30.05 -15.34
C THR A 198 -17.94 -29.91 -13.83
N ASP A 199 -17.58 -30.93 -13.08
CA ASP A 199 -17.57 -30.88 -11.62
C ASP A 199 -16.20 -30.44 -11.10
N HIS A 200 -16.07 -30.23 -9.79
CA HIS A 200 -14.78 -29.88 -9.17
C HIS A 200 -13.76 -30.98 -9.38
N GLY A 201 -12.54 -30.60 -9.73
CA GLY A 201 -11.41 -31.46 -9.92
C GLY A 201 -10.16 -30.99 -9.15
N THR A 202 -9.04 -31.67 -9.37
CA THR A 202 -7.84 -31.50 -8.54
C THR A 202 -6.76 -30.62 -9.18
N ALA A 203 -6.75 -30.48 -10.50
CA ALA A 203 -5.72 -29.74 -11.23
C ALA A 203 -6.31 -28.61 -12.04
N ALA A 204 -5.61 -27.49 -12.08
CA ALA A 204 -5.95 -26.31 -12.87
C ALA A 204 -4.68 -25.64 -13.38
N PRO A 205 -4.74 -24.90 -14.51
CA PRO A 205 -3.66 -24.02 -14.92
C PRO A 205 -3.55 -22.86 -13.95
N LEU A 206 -2.32 -22.39 -13.73
CA LEU A 206 -2.01 -21.18 -12.99
C LEU A 206 -1.31 -20.22 -13.94
N PHE A 207 -1.77 -18.98 -14.01
CA PHE A 207 -1.19 -17.96 -14.88
C PHE A 207 -0.39 -16.96 -14.05
N ILE A 208 0.78 -16.56 -14.56
CA ILE A 208 1.62 -15.52 -13.97
C ILE A 208 1.86 -14.48 -15.06
N PHE A 209 1.71 -13.21 -14.71
CA PHE A 209 1.78 -12.08 -15.62
C PHE A 209 2.76 -11.04 -15.10
N GLY A 210 3.52 -10.43 -15.96
CA GLY A 210 4.45 -9.35 -15.65
C GLY A 210 5.61 -9.31 -16.63
N ASN A 211 6.24 -8.16 -16.79
CA ASN A 211 7.35 -7.98 -17.73
C ASN A 211 8.60 -8.78 -17.35
N LYS A 212 8.76 -9.08 -16.08
CA LYS A 212 9.88 -9.88 -15.56
C LYS A 212 9.58 -11.36 -15.44
N VAL A 213 8.42 -11.81 -15.86
CA VAL A 213 8.09 -13.24 -15.92
C VAL A 213 8.76 -13.87 -17.12
N ASP A 214 9.39 -15.04 -16.91
CA ASP A 214 9.93 -15.85 -18.01
C ASP A 214 8.76 -16.33 -18.89
N PRO A 215 8.73 -15.99 -20.19
CA PRO A 215 7.59 -16.30 -21.07
C PRO A 215 7.58 -17.77 -21.51
N THR A 216 7.60 -18.68 -20.55
CA THR A 216 7.59 -20.13 -20.79
C THR A 216 6.30 -20.78 -20.31
N ILE A 217 5.95 -21.90 -20.90
CA ILE A 217 4.94 -22.81 -20.38
C ILE A 217 5.68 -23.87 -19.58
N LEU A 218 5.49 -23.85 -18.27
CA LEU A 218 6.04 -24.86 -17.37
C LEU A 218 5.09 -26.06 -17.32
N GLY A 219 5.66 -27.25 -17.42
CA GLY A 219 4.94 -28.51 -17.40
C GLY A 219 4.59 -29.06 -18.78
N ASN A 220 3.89 -30.18 -18.76
CA ASN A 220 3.54 -30.95 -19.93
C ASN A 220 2.03 -30.87 -20.20
N ASN A 221 1.65 -31.13 -21.43
CA ASN A 221 0.23 -31.31 -21.74
C ASN A 221 -0.32 -32.48 -20.91
N PRO A 222 -1.45 -32.32 -20.24
CA PRO A 222 -2.03 -33.37 -19.42
C PRO A 222 -2.30 -34.64 -20.24
N TYR A 223 -1.89 -35.77 -19.73
CA TYR A 223 -2.26 -37.05 -20.34
C TYR A 223 -3.71 -37.40 -19.99
N ILE A 224 -4.51 -37.61 -21.00
CA ILE A 224 -5.92 -38.03 -20.88
C ILE A 224 -6.04 -39.47 -21.37
N PRO A 225 -6.29 -40.45 -20.49
CA PRO A 225 -6.50 -41.84 -20.88
C PRO A 225 -7.74 -42.01 -21.76
N SER A 226 -7.73 -43.04 -22.62
CA SER A 226 -8.87 -43.36 -23.50
C SER A 226 -10.08 -43.93 -22.71
N ASN A 227 -9.86 -44.44 -21.53
CA ASN A 227 -10.89 -45.09 -20.68
C ASN A 227 -11.12 -44.28 -19.37
N ILE A 228 -11.49 -43.03 -19.49
CA ILE A 228 -11.78 -42.15 -18.35
C ILE A 228 -13.21 -42.35 -17.83
N SER A 229 -13.37 -42.22 -16.50
CA SER A 229 -14.66 -42.20 -15.84
C SER A 229 -15.00 -40.77 -15.37
N TRP A 230 -16.23 -40.56 -14.95
CA TRP A 230 -16.71 -39.25 -14.50
C TRP A 230 -16.04 -38.76 -13.19
N GLN A 231 -15.37 -39.65 -12.47
CA GLN A 231 -14.62 -39.31 -11.24
C GLN A 231 -13.14 -39.05 -11.49
N ASP A 232 -12.64 -39.28 -12.70
CA ASP A 232 -11.24 -39.14 -13.00
C ASP A 232 -10.84 -37.68 -13.09
N ASN A 233 -9.68 -37.38 -12.50
CA ASN A 233 -9.08 -36.07 -12.44
C ASN A 233 -7.75 -36.04 -13.18
N LEU A 234 -7.34 -34.85 -13.63
CA LEU A 234 -6.00 -34.64 -14.14
C LEU A 234 -4.97 -34.81 -13.01
N ALA A 235 -3.85 -35.42 -13.34
CA ALA A 235 -2.72 -35.49 -12.42
C ALA A 235 -2.18 -34.07 -12.19
N VAL A 236 -1.89 -33.75 -10.92
CA VAL A 236 -1.18 -32.52 -10.56
C VAL A 236 0.29 -32.71 -10.87
N GLU A 237 0.86 -31.89 -11.74
CA GLU A 237 2.27 -31.94 -12.11
C GLU A 237 3.13 -31.15 -11.12
N PHE A 238 2.69 -29.94 -10.77
CA PHE A 238 3.36 -29.05 -9.79
C PHE A 238 2.47 -28.83 -8.59
N ASP A 239 3.05 -28.93 -7.39
CA ASP A 239 2.40 -28.48 -6.16
C ASP A 239 2.31 -26.93 -6.21
N PHE A 240 1.13 -26.36 -5.94
CA PHE A 240 0.96 -24.90 -5.93
C PHE A 240 1.93 -24.20 -4.96
N ARG A 241 2.36 -24.88 -3.88
CA ARG A 241 3.36 -24.37 -2.94
C ARG A 241 4.74 -24.25 -3.57
N GLN A 242 5.06 -25.07 -4.59
CA GLN A 242 6.30 -24.95 -5.36
C GLN A 242 6.33 -23.62 -6.13
N VAL A 243 5.20 -23.22 -6.73
CA VAL A 243 5.06 -21.90 -7.37
C VAL A 243 5.25 -20.79 -6.34
N TYR A 244 4.61 -20.91 -5.16
CA TYR A 244 4.75 -19.91 -4.10
C TYR A 244 6.18 -19.83 -3.55
N SER A 245 6.85 -20.95 -3.37
CA SER A 245 8.27 -20.99 -2.98
C SER A 245 9.13 -20.22 -3.97
N SER A 246 8.94 -20.49 -5.28
CA SER A 246 9.68 -19.83 -6.33
C SER A 246 9.45 -18.31 -6.35
N LEU A 247 8.20 -17.86 -6.20
CA LEU A 247 7.89 -16.44 -6.14
C LEU A 247 8.40 -15.76 -4.86
N ILE A 248 8.34 -16.44 -3.72
CA ILE A 248 8.92 -15.93 -2.47
C ILE A 248 10.43 -15.70 -2.63
N ASN A 249 11.12 -16.62 -3.28
CA ASN A 249 12.56 -16.54 -3.44
C ASN A 249 13.00 -15.62 -4.57
N GLN A 250 12.31 -15.67 -5.74
CA GLN A 250 12.75 -14.95 -6.96
C GLN A 250 12.15 -13.55 -7.08
N TRP A 251 11.08 -13.22 -6.33
CA TRP A 251 10.38 -11.93 -6.45
C TRP A 251 10.24 -11.18 -5.13
N MET A 252 10.00 -11.88 -4.02
CA MET A 252 9.71 -11.21 -2.74
C MET A 252 10.93 -11.11 -1.82
N GLY A 253 12.11 -11.57 -2.26
CA GLY A 253 13.34 -11.52 -1.48
C GLY A 253 13.37 -12.45 -0.27
N GLY A 254 12.62 -13.55 -0.30
CA GLY A 254 12.71 -14.62 0.68
C GLY A 254 13.80 -15.61 0.27
N GLY A 255 14.66 -16.07 1.15
CA GLY A 255 15.59 -17.15 0.84
C GLY A 255 14.97 -18.54 1.01
N PRO A 256 15.67 -19.61 0.61
CA PRO A 256 15.17 -20.99 0.71
C PRO A 256 14.71 -21.39 2.12
N THR A 257 15.37 -20.89 3.17
CA THR A 257 14.95 -21.12 4.56
C THR A 257 13.59 -20.48 4.84
N THR A 258 13.35 -19.26 4.38
CA THR A 258 12.09 -18.54 4.57
C THR A 258 10.93 -19.28 3.90
N SER A 259 11.08 -19.70 2.64
CA SER A 259 10.02 -20.44 1.93
C SER A 259 9.72 -21.79 2.58
N LYS A 260 10.73 -22.51 3.05
CA LYS A 260 10.57 -23.77 3.79
C LYS A 260 9.79 -23.61 5.08
N ASP A 261 10.10 -22.59 5.88
CA ASP A 261 9.44 -22.34 7.16
C ASP A 261 7.98 -21.96 6.98
N ILE A 262 7.67 -21.22 5.91
CA ILE A 262 6.31 -20.79 5.59
C ILE A 262 5.47 -21.90 5.00
N LEU A 263 6.06 -22.70 4.08
CA LEU A 263 5.35 -23.73 3.31
C LEU A 263 5.48 -25.13 3.90
N PHE A 264 6.22 -25.27 5.02
CA PHE A 264 6.44 -26.51 5.77
C PHE A 264 7.14 -27.63 4.98
N LYS A 265 7.78 -27.29 3.86
CA LYS A 265 8.50 -28.25 3.01
C LYS A 265 9.47 -27.51 2.10
N ASP A 266 10.59 -28.15 1.78
CA ASP A 266 11.46 -27.71 0.69
C ASP A 266 10.82 -28.06 -0.65
N PHE A 267 10.90 -27.12 -1.59
CA PHE A 267 10.44 -27.31 -2.97
C PHE A 267 11.58 -26.94 -3.93
N ASP A 268 11.73 -27.74 -4.97
CA ASP A 268 12.59 -27.36 -6.10
C ASP A 268 12.01 -26.12 -6.76
N GLU A 269 12.85 -25.13 -7.04
CA GLU A 269 12.39 -23.89 -7.65
C GLU A 269 12.05 -24.08 -9.13
N LEU A 270 10.93 -23.48 -9.53
CA LEU A 270 10.55 -23.28 -10.92
C LEU A 270 11.19 -21.97 -11.39
N GLN A 271 11.71 -21.93 -12.61
CA GLN A 271 12.19 -20.68 -13.18
C GLN A 271 10.96 -19.86 -13.63
N ILE A 272 10.50 -18.94 -12.81
CA ILE A 272 9.31 -18.10 -13.05
C ILE A 272 9.72 -16.69 -13.44
N VAL A 273 10.65 -16.11 -12.69
CA VAL A 273 11.15 -14.77 -12.94
C VAL A 273 12.37 -14.85 -13.84
N SER A 274 12.45 -13.98 -14.84
CA SER A 274 13.56 -13.92 -15.78
C SER A 274 14.90 -13.77 -15.03
N LYS A 275 15.91 -14.48 -15.49
CA LYS A 275 17.26 -14.41 -14.89
C LYS A 275 17.91 -13.04 -15.00
N GLU A 276 17.37 -12.16 -15.83
CA GLU A 276 17.78 -10.76 -15.93
C GLU A 276 17.30 -9.93 -14.72
N TYR A 277 16.35 -10.48 -13.95
CA TYR A 277 15.87 -9.85 -12.72
C TYR A 277 16.38 -10.67 -11.52
N VAL A 278 17.62 -10.46 -11.17
CA VAL A 278 18.20 -10.92 -9.92
C VAL A 278 18.37 -9.68 -9.04
N ASP A 279 17.92 -9.73 -7.82
CA ASP A 279 18.10 -8.73 -6.78
C ASP A 279 18.80 -9.47 -5.64
N SER A 280 20.14 -9.36 -5.59
CA SER A 280 20.99 -10.22 -4.76
C SER A 280 20.97 -9.83 -3.29
N ASP A 281 20.75 -8.56 -2.96
CA ASP A 281 20.71 -8.05 -1.59
C ASP A 281 19.29 -7.75 -1.10
N ASN A 282 18.28 -7.92 -1.98
CA ASN A 282 16.85 -7.77 -1.68
C ASN A 282 16.43 -6.36 -1.25
N ASP A 283 17.05 -5.35 -1.82
CA ASP A 283 16.71 -3.96 -1.58
C ASP A 283 15.56 -3.45 -2.47
N GLY A 284 15.15 -4.24 -3.47
CA GLY A 284 14.06 -3.96 -4.40
C GLY A 284 14.54 -3.38 -5.74
N VAL A 285 15.84 -3.31 -5.97
CA VAL A 285 16.46 -2.92 -7.24
C VAL A 285 17.20 -4.14 -7.81
N ALA A 286 16.97 -4.45 -9.09
CA ALA A 286 17.65 -5.59 -9.72
C ALA A 286 19.15 -5.32 -9.89
N ASP A 287 19.99 -6.36 -9.72
CA ASP A 287 21.46 -6.29 -9.83
C ASP A 287 21.95 -5.52 -11.07
N ILE A 288 21.22 -5.64 -12.19
CA ILE A 288 21.58 -4.96 -13.44
C ILE A 288 21.41 -3.43 -13.37
N ASN A 289 20.53 -2.95 -12.46
CA ASN A 289 20.25 -1.54 -12.23
C ASN A 289 20.78 -1.06 -10.88
N ASP A 290 21.33 -2.00 -10.09
CA ASP A 290 21.79 -1.71 -8.74
C ASP A 290 23.25 -1.28 -8.74
N ASN A 291 23.50 -0.07 -8.25
CA ASN A 291 24.82 0.50 -8.07
C ASN A 291 25.42 0.20 -6.69
N CYS A 292 24.62 -0.32 -5.78
CA CYS A 292 24.98 -0.61 -4.38
C CYS A 292 24.62 -2.05 -3.98
N PRO A 293 25.23 -3.07 -4.57
CA PRO A 293 24.80 -4.47 -4.56
C PRO A 293 24.91 -5.21 -3.19
N ASP A 294 25.28 -4.52 -2.15
CA ASP A 294 25.38 -5.05 -0.77
C ASP A 294 24.57 -4.16 0.21
N THR A 295 23.46 -3.59 -0.22
CA THR A 295 22.60 -2.76 0.62
C THR A 295 22.02 -3.59 1.78
N PRO A 296 22.13 -3.12 3.05
CA PRO A 296 21.59 -3.85 4.20
C PRO A 296 20.09 -4.10 4.10
N GLU A 297 19.62 -5.30 4.42
CA GLU A 297 18.21 -5.68 4.41
C GLU A 297 17.34 -4.68 5.19
N GLY A 298 16.27 -4.20 4.56
CA GLY A 298 15.33 -3.24 5.14
C GLY A 298 15.72 -1.77 5.02
N SER A 299 16.83 -1.46 4.34
CA SER A 299 17.18 -0.08 3.99
C SER A 299 16.16 0.52 3.04
N VAL A 300 15.96 1.84 3.13
CA VAL A 300 15.25 2.61 2.09
C VAL A 300 16.27 3.03 1.06
N VAL A 301 16.05 2.65 -0.21
CA VAL A 301 16.99 2.92 -1.29
C VAL A 301 16.40 3.84 -2.36
N ASP A 302 17.25 4.42 -3.15
CA ASP A 302 16.89 5.15 -4.37
C ASP A 302 16.62 4.19 -5.56
N LEU A 303 16.41 4.72 -6.74
CA LEU A 303 16.16 3.93 -7.95
C LEU A 303 17.39 3.11 -8.42
N ASN A 304 18.54 3.36 -7.84
CA ASN A 304 19.79 2.69 -8.16
C ASN A 304 20.28 1.74 -7.04
N GLY A 305 19.42 1.39 -6.09
CA GLY A 305 19.74 0.47 -4.99
C GLY A 305 20.58 1.09 -3.87
N CYS A 306 20.88 2.38 -3.91
CA CYS A 306 21.73 3.00 -2.89
C CYS A 306 20.90 3.54 -1.72
N VAL A 307 21.37 3.31 -0.50
CA VAL A 307 20.67 3.70 0.72
C VAL A 307 20.37 5.20 0.75
N LEU A 308 19.11 5.55 0.89
CA LEU A 308 18.69 6.92 1.13
C LEU A 308 18.90 7.27 2.60
N PHE A 309 19.58 8.39 2.83
CA PHE A 309 19.70 8.94 4.17
C PHE A 309 18.33 9.36 4.70
N THR A 310 17.97 8.87 5.88
CA THR A 310 16.72 9.23 6.57
C THR A 310 16.99 9.47 8.06
N LEU A 311 16.21 10.34 8.66
CA LEU A 311 16.20 10.57 10.10
C LEU A 311 14.86 10.13 10.69
N ALA A 312 14.83 9.87 11.99
CA ALA A 312 13.62 9.48 12.69
C ALA A 312 12.50 10.53 12.51
N ALA A 313 11.26 10.11 12.32
CA ALA A 313 10.10 10.98 12.07
C ALA A 313 9.91 12.07 13.15
N ASN A 314 10.32 11.77 14.39
CA ASN A 314 10.27 12.71 15.52
C ASN A 314 11.53 13.55 15.67
N ASN A 315 12.48 13.49 14.72
CA ASN A 315 13.71 14.28 14.80
C ASN A 315 13.44 15.78 14.82
N TYR A 316 12.36 16.23 14.17
CA TYR A 316 12.05 17.65 14.08
C TYR A 316 10.83 18.01 14.91
N SER A 317 10.87 19.21 15.50
CA SER A 317 9.72 19.86 16.09
C SER A 317 9.51 21.21 15.41
N VAL A 318 8.31 21.43 14.90
CA VAL A 318 7.86 22.72 14.34
C VAL A 318 6.65 23.18 15.15
N LYS A 319 6.73 24.37 15.76
CA LYS A 319 5.64 24.98 16.51
C LYS A 319 5.41 26.39 16.01
N THR A 320 4.17 26.83 15.99
CA THR A 320 3.79 28.19 15.62
C THR A 320 3.20 28.95 16.79
N VAL A 321 3.47 30.24 16.83
CA VAL A 321 2.79 31.18 17.71
C VAL A 321 2.05 32.18 16.80
N SER A 322 0.75 32.25 16.94
CA SER A 322 -0.10 33.13 16.16
C SER A 322 0.15 34.61 16.48
N ALA A 323 -0.18 35.50 15.54
CA ALA A 323 -0.11 36.93 15.73
C ALA A 323 -0.99 37.37 16.90
N SER A 324 -0.52 38.31 17.70
CA SER A 324 -1.23 38.75 18.93
C SER A 324 -2.44 39.66 18.66
N CYS A 325 -2.44 40.33 17.50
CA CYS A 325 -3.51 41.23 17.07
C CYS A 325 -3.72 41.14 15.57
N ILE A 326 -4.92 41.55 15.13
CA ILE A 326 -5.23 41.62 13.69
C ILE A 326 -4.27 42.59 12.99
N GLY A 327 -3.67 42.12 11.91
CA GLY A 327 -2.73 42.88 11.09
C GLY A 327 -1.37 43.12 11.73
N SER A 328 -1.03 42.43 12.83
CA SER A 328 0.30 42.50 13.41
C SER A 328 1.20 41.40 12.84
N ASN A 329 2.37 41.80 12.35
CA ASN A 329 3.39 40.88 11.81
C ASN A 329 4.33 40.43 12.95
N ASN A 330 3.78 39.77 13.97
CA ASN A 330 4.52 39.31 15.14
C ASN A 330 4.32 37.82 15.43
N GLY A 331 3.92 37.06 14.42
CA GLY A 331 3.90 35.61 14.47
C GLY A 331 5.29 35.02 14.61
N LYS A 332 5.37 33.81 15.13
CA LYS A 332 6.64 33.12 15.33
C LYS A 332 6.54 31.67 14.89
N ILE A 333 7.68 31.14 14.41
CA ILE A 333 7.89 29.71 14.18
C ILE A 333 9.07 29.26 15.03
N GLU A 334 8.85 28.27 15.87
CA GLU A 334 9.89 27.60 16.65
C GLU A 334 10.24 26.29 15.99
N VAL A 335 11.51 26.08 15.70
CA VAL A 335 12.01 24.85 15.08
C VAL A 335 13.12 24.24 15.93
N SER A 336 13.16 22.92 16.02
CA SER A 336 14.26 22.20 16.66
C SER A 336 14.49 20.83 16.06
N ALA A 337 15.71 20.30 16.22
CA ALA A 337 16.10 18.95 15.86
C ALA A 337 16.61 18.20 17.11
N GLN A 338 16.28 16.89 17.20
CA GLN A 338 16.69 16.04 18.31
C GLN A 338 18.06 15.40 18.10
N ASP A 339 18.35 14.95 16.87
CA ASP A 339 19.67 14.42 16.56
C ASP A 339 20.66 15.56 16.42
N THR A 340 21.58 15.64 17.36
CA THR A 340 22.60 16.69 17.44
C THR A 340 23.88 16.36 16.68
N SER A 341 23.91 15.24 15.96
CA SER A 341 25.08 14.82 15.16
C SER A 341 25.26 15.63 13.88
N TYR A 342 24.18 16.31 13.44
CA TYR A 342 24.17 17.07 12.19
C TYR A 342 23.94 18.56 12.40
N THR A 343 24.42 19.35 11.45
CA THR A 343 24.00 20.73 11.26
C THR A 343 22.92 20.78 10.18
N TYR A 344 21.79 21.37 10.51
CA TYR A 344 20.65 21.47 9.61
C TYR A 344 20.54 22.89 9.06
N GLN A 345 20.26 23.00 7.78
CA GLN A 345 19.84 24.25 7.14
C GLN A 345 18.31 24.30 7.15
N VAL A 346 17.75 25.44 7.52
CA VAL A 346 16.30 25.65 7.60
C VAL A 346 15.89 26.77 6.67
N ASN A 347 15.09 26.45 5.68
CA ASN A 347 14.51 27.41 4.75
C ASN A 347 13.00 27.50 4.96
N ILE A 348 12.48 28.71 5.04
CA ILE A 348 11.06 28.97 5.25
C ILE A 348 10.52 29.74 4.06
N SER A 349 9.41 29.29 3.48
CA SER A 349 8.77 29.95 2.34
C SER A 349 8.42 31.40 2.66
N GLY A 350 8.76 32.33 1.75
CA GLY A 350 8.51 33.76 1.96
C GLY A 350 9.51 34.47 2.90
N VAL A 351 10.55 33.78 3.36
CA VAL A 351 11.64 34.35 4.17
C VAL A 351 12.95 34.16 3.42
N ASP A 352 13.63 35.25 3.05
CA ASP A 352 14.86 35.21 2.21
C ASP A 352 16.10 34.69 2.97
N THR A 353 15.98 34.46 4.28
CA THR A 353 17.10 34.04 5.13
C THR A 353 17.07 32.52 5.33
N THR A 354 18.20 31.87 5.07
CA THR A 354 18.45 30.49 5.49
C THR A 354 19.01 30.49 6.91
N TYR A 355 18.40 29.73 7.78
CA TYR A 355 18.82 29.56 9.18
C TYR A 355 19.57 28.24 9.34
N SER A 356 20.36 28.14 10.42
CA SER A 356 21.08 26.91 10.76
C SER A 356 20.73 26.46 12.17
N LEU A 357 20.42 25.15 12.34
CA LEU A 357 20.37 24.49 13.64
C LEU A 357 21.69 23.74 13.85
N SER A 358 22.42 24.13 14.88
CA SER A 358 23.73 23.59 15.20
C SER A 358 23.96 23.56 16.72
N ALA A 359 25.13 23.10 17.15
CA ALA A 359 25.51 23.13 18.54
C ALA A 359 25.49 24.55 19.15
N ASP A 360 25.74 25.58 18.33
CA ASP A 360 25.80 26.98 18.77
C ASP A 360 24.46 27.52 19.31
N ASN A 361 23.35 26.96 18.80
CA ASN A 361 21.99 27.32 19.23
C ASN A 361 21.22 26.13 19.85
N ASN A 362 21.95 25.09 20.31
CA ASN A 362 21.38 23.87 20.88
C ASN A 362 20.35 23.22 19.93
N HIS A 363 20.59 23.26 18.62
CA HIS A 363 19.70 22.74 17.57
C HIS A 363 18.26 23.23 17.70
N SER A 364 18.07 24.48 18.13
CA SER A 364 16.76 25.12 18.31
C SER A 364 16.83 26.59 17.91
N LEU A 365 15.78 27.08 17.27
CA LEU A 365 15.69 28.46 16.79
C LEU A 365 14.25 28.96 16.84
N VAL A 366 14.10 30.26 17.11
CA VAL A 366 12.82 30.97 17.02
C VAL A 366 12.95 32.02 15.92
N ILE A 367 12.08 31.93 14.93
CA ILE A 367 11.97 32.90 13.84
C ILE A 367 10.78 33.80 14.19
N GLU A 368 11.02 35.11 14.30
CA GLU A 368 10.05 36.09 14.75
C GLU A 368 9.61 37.00 13.60
N ASP A 369 8.68 37.89 13.88
CA ASP A 369 8.17 38.94 12.97
C ASP A 369 7.56 38.39 11.67
N LEU A 370 6.89 37.23 11.76
CA LEU A 370 6.25 36.59 10.63
C LEU A 370 4.83 37.09 10.45
N GLU A 371 4.45 37.25 9.18
CA GLU A 371 3.08 37.64 8.79
C GLU A 371 2.09 36.47 8.95
N VAL A 372 0.81 36.78 8.95
CA VAL A 372 -0.26 35.79 8.87
C VAL A 372 -0.22 35.12 7.51
N GLY A 373 -0.16 33.78 7.49
CA GLY A 373 -0.07 33.02 6.24
C GLY A 373 0.30 31.56 6.43
N ALA A 374 0.34 30.83 5.34
CA ALA A 374 0.86 29.47 5.29
C ALA A 374 2.37 29.48 5.01
N TYR A 375 3.10 28.61 5.68
CA TYR A 375 4.54 28.48 5.58
C TYR A 375 4.94 27.04 5.34
N THR A 376 5.89 26.83 4.44
CA THR A 376 6.59 25.57 4.24
C THR A 376 7.99 25.72 4.83
N ILE A 377 8.35 24.80 5.72
CA ILE A 377 9.66 24.76 6.37
C ILE A 377 10.41 23.56 5.84
N ASN A 378 11.55 23.79 5.22
CA ASN A 378 12.42 22.75 4.66
C ASN A 378 13.69 22.63 5.49
N PHE A 379 13.97 21.42 5.96
CA PHE A 379 15.20 21.04 6.61
C PHE A 379 16.08 20.28 5.62
N THR A 380 17.34 20.71 5.47
CA THR A 380 18.36 20.01 4.68
C THR A 380 19.62 19.83 5.51
N ILE A 381 20.50 18.92 5.10
CA ILE A 381 21.78 18.64 5.74
C ILE A 381 22.87 18.70 4.68
N ASP A 382 23.82 19.62 4.82
CA ASP A 382 24.84 19.85 3.79
C ASP A 382 25.73 18.62 3.51
N SER A 383 25.91 17.75 4.53
CA SER A 383 26.67 16.50 4.41
C SER A 383 25.87 15.34 3.82
N GLN A 384 24.58 15.53 3.53
CA GLN A 384 23.66 14.51 3.02
C GLN A 384 22.96 15.05 1.77
N GLU A 385 23.60 14.88 0.63
CA GLU A 385 23.10 15.38 -0.65
C GLU A 385 21.70 14.79 -0.96
N GLY A 386 20.78 15.63 -1.37
CA GLY A 386 19.41 15.24 -1.71
C GLY A 386 18.47 15.07 -0.52
N TYR A 387 18.96 15.09 0.72
CA TYR A 387 18.08 15.01 1.88
C TYR A 387 17.29 16.31 2.08
N ILE A 388 15.98 16.19 2.12
CA ILE A 388 15.06 17.28 2.45
C ILE A 388 13.87 16.75 3.23
N GLN A 389 13.54 17.37 4.36
CA GLN A 389 12.34 17.12 5.12
C GLN A 389 11.51 18.39 5.20
N SER A 390 10.25 18.32 4.75
CA SER A 390 9.36 19.49 4.66
C SER A 390 8.21 19.39 5.65
N PHE A 391 7.85 20.54 6.23
CA PHE A 391 6.69 20.69 7.11
C PHE A 391 5.85 21.87 6.63
N GLU A 392 4.54 21.70 6.65
CA GLU A 392 3.58 22.77 6.40
C GLU A 392 2.96 23.24 7.70
N THR A 393 2.86 24.54 7.88
CA THR A 393 2.23 25.16 9.04
C THR A 393 1.59 26.49 8.68
N SER A 394 0.89 27.12 9.63
CA SER A 394 0.30 28.44 9.40
C SER A 394 0.35 29.31 10.65
N ILE A 395 0.54 30.60 10.41
CA ILE A 395 0.37 31.65 11.41
C ILE A 395 -1.00 32.27 11.20
N THR A 396 -1.81 32.30 12.24
CA THR A 396 -3.17 32.88 12.24
C THR A 396 -3.20 34.17 13.05
N GLU A 397 -4.27 34.93 12.95
CA GLU A 397 -4.55 36.10 13.79
C GLU A 397 -5.87 35.93 14.55
N PRO A 398 -6.07 36.65 15.67
CA PRO A 398 -7.33 36.60 16.39
C PRO A 398 -8.51 37.02 15.53
N ALA A 399 -9.67 36.41 15.77
CA ALA A 399 -10.89 36.85 15.10
C ALA A 399 -11.23 38.31 15.47
N PRO A 400 -11.82 39.08 14.52
CA PRO A 400 -12.28 40.43 14.82
C PRO A 400 -13.26 40.44 15.98
N LEU A 401 -13.05 41.35 16.95
CA LEU A 401 -13.98 41.53 18.03
C LEU A 401 -15.36 41.97 17.50
N GLN A 402 -16.36 41.18 17.80
CA GLN A 402 -17.76 41.52 17.49
C GLN A 402 -18.44 42.11 18.73
N GLY A 403 -18.92 43.32 18.61
CA GLY A 403 -19.69 43.98 19.65
C GLY A 403 -21.19 43.93 19.36
N LYS A 404 -21.99 43.45 20.32
CA LYS A 404 -23.45 43.55 20.27
C LYS A 404 -23.90 44.56 21.32
N ALA A 405 -24.50 45.67 20.87
CA ALA A 405 -25.09 46.64 21.78
C ALA A 405 -26.60 46.32 21.97
N GLN A 406 -26.99 46.11 23.22
CA GLN A 406 -28.39 46.02 23.61
C GLN A 406 -28.81 47.30 24.38
N VAL A 407 -29.71 48.05 23.82
CA VAL A 407 -30.20 49.26 24.43
C VAL A 407 -31.57 49.00 25.07
N ASP A 408 -31.65 49.24 26.36
CA ASP A 408 -32.91 49.23 27.10
C ASP A 408 -33.48 50.66 27.13
N TYR A 409 -34.50 50.86 26.37
CA TYR A 409 -35.15 52.19 26.25
C TYR A 409 -35.91 52.59 27.49
N PHE A 410 -36.31 51.69 28.38
CA PHE A 410 -37.02 51.97 29.58
C PHE A 410 -36.08 52.43 30.73
N SER A 411 -34.98 51.72 30.87
CA SER A 411 -33.99 52.07 31.91
C SER A 411 -32.96 53.12 31.47
N LYS A 412 -32.99 53.52 30.18
CA LYS A 412 -31.96 54.38 29.55
C LYS A 412 -30.53 53.86 29.70
N THR A 413 -30.36 52.53 29.75
CA THR A 413 -29.08 51.89 29.85
C THR A 413 -28.71 51.15 28.58
N ALA A 414 -27.42 51.15 28.26
CA ALA A 414 -26.87 50.32 27.18
C ALA A 414 -25.90 49.28 27.76
N LYS A 415 -26.07 48.02 27.36
CA LYS A 415 -25.11 46.96 27.66
C LYS A 415 -24.35 46.62 26.40
N LEU A 416 -23.04 46.74 26.44
CA LEU A 416 -22.15 46.27 25.38
C LEU A 416 -21.67 44.91 25.77
N LYS A 417 -21.88 43.92 24.90
CA LYS A 417 -21.31 42.58 25.02
C LYS A 417 -20.27 42.41 23.92
N LEU A 418 -19.04 42.22 24.27
CA LEU A 418 -17.95 41.82 23.37
C LEU A 418 -17.85 40.29 23.36
N SER A 419 -17.77 39.69 22.20
CA SER A 419 -17.58 38.25 22.02
C SER A 419 -16.48 37.99 20.99
#